data_0adf93b07bd651a079fbac64d295aa7c
#
_entry.id   0adf93b07bd651a079fbac64d295aa7c
#
_cell.length_a   1.000
_cell.length_b   1.000
_cell.length_c   1.000
_cell.angle_alpha   90.00
_cell.angle_beta   90.00
_cell.angle_gamma   90.00
#
_symmetry.space_group_name_H-M   'P 1'
#
loop_
_entity.id
_entity.type
_entity.pdbx_description
1 polymer ?
#
loop_
_entity_poly.entity_id
_entity_poly.type
_entity_poly.pdbx_seq_one_letter_code
_entity_poly.pdbx_strand_id
1 'polypeptide(L)'
;MSRHRAEPPRRRAEPRYGRLAVLGASVSVTGIALLGAVGVLPSVASDGGADNDTVHDEASTGRSILSAVSTPPSLPAPEPTAPEVVAAPADEPAAPPPVPADSGEGKRVVFDQSDQRVWLVDEDEKVARTYRVSGSLYDNLDPGTYSVYSRSEQAYGIDDSGTMQYFVRFTEGDAGAAIGFHDIPVDDGEPVQTVAQLGTPLSHGCIRQDRQDAIALWEFAPIGTEVDVV
;
A
#
# COMPACT_ATOMS: atom_id res chain seq x y z
N MET A 1 -46.94 29.20 -38.02
CA MET A 1 -46.14 29.87 -36.97
C MET A 1 -44.94 29.04 -36.70
N SER A 2 -43.79 29.37 -37.34
CA SER A 2 -42.54 28.61 -37.24
C SER A 2 -41.74 29.15 -36.07
N ARG A 3 -41.42 28.31 -35.07
CA ARG A 3 -40.59 28.69 -33.93
C ARG A 3 -39.13 28.42 -34.30
N HIS A 4 -38.34 29.49 -34.51
CA HIS A 4 -36.91 29.45 -34.64
C HIS A 4 -36.30 29.03 -33.28
N ARG A 5 -35.63 27.85 -33.25
CA ARG A 5 -34.85 27.39 -32.11
C ARG A 5 -33.47 28.07 -32.18
N ALA A 6 -33.17 28.91 -31.22
CA ALA A 6 -31.85 29.56 -31.10
C ALA A 6 -30.75 28.52 -30.83
N GLU A 7 -29.68 28.57 -31.62
CA GLU A 7 -28.49 27.76 -31.50
C GLU A 7 -27.65 28.24 -30.31
N PRO A 8 -27.12 27.37 -29.42
CA PRO A 8 -26.31 27.81 -28.27
C PRO A 8 -24.95 28.34 -28.73
N PRO A 9 -24.36 29.33 -28.02
CA PRO A 9 -23.09 29.93 -28.40
C PRO A 9 -21.94 28.91 -28.30
N ARG A 10 -21.13 28.82 -29.34
CA ARG A 10 -19.90 27.99 -29.39
C ARG A 10 -18.89 28.53 -28.39
N ARG A 11 -18.51 27.71 -27.38
CA ARG A 11 -17.42 28.04 -26.46
C ARG A 11 -16.10 28.04 -27.23
N ARG A 12 -15.36 29.15 -27.14
CA ARG A 12 -14.00 29.25 -27.67
C ARG A 12 -13.09 28.39 -26.78
N ALA A 13 -12.31 27.51 -27.41
CA ALA A 13 -11.28 26.72 -26.71
C ALA A 13 -10.15 27.66 -26.25
N GLU A 14 -9.87 27.69 -24.95
CA GLU A 14 -8.71 28.41 -24.42
C GLU A 14 -7.44 27.57 -24.62
N PRO A 15 -6.33 28.18 -25.07
CA PRO A 15 -5.08 27.46 -25.27
C PRO A 15 -4.46 27.06 -23.93
N ARG A 16 -4.20 25.77 -23.76
CA ARG A 16 -3.56 25.21 -22.56
C ARG A 16 -2.05 25.39 -22.65
N TYR A 17 -1.53 26.50 -22.11
CA TYR A 17 -0.09 26.83 -22.11
C TYR A 17 0.79 25.90 -21.26
N GLY A 18 0.22 25.09 -20.34
CA GLY A 18 0.97 24.17 -19.48
C GLY A 18 1.79 23.10 -20.22
N ARG A 19 1.36 22.67 -21.42
CA ARG A 19 2.08 21.66 -22.22
C ARG A 19 3.34 22.21 -22.91
N LEU A 20 3.44 23.51 -23.14
CA LEU A 20 4.61 24.15 -23.76
C LEU A 20 5.76 24.32 -22.74
N ALA A 21 5.46 24.48 -21.45
CA ALA A 21 6.47 24.62 -20.40
C ALA A 21 7.23 23.30 -20.17
N VAL A 22 6.57 22.14 -20.27
CA VAL A 22 7.18 20.82 -20.10
C VAL A 22 8.18 20.48 -21.22
N LEU A 23 7.90 20.88 -22.46
CA LEU A 23 8.83 20.69 -23.59
C LEU A 23 10.12 21.52 -23.45
N GLY A 24 10.04 22.71 -22.90
CA GLY A 24 11.20 23.59 -22.66
C GLY A 24 12.16 23.02 -21.59
N ALA A 25 11.62 22.43 -20.52
CA ALA A 25 12.43 21.83 -19.45
C ALA A 25 13.20 20.57 -19.92
N SER A 26 12.58 19.73 -20.79
CA SER A 26 13.23 18.52 -21.32
C SER A 26 14.45 18.81 -22.19
N VAL A 27 14.43 19.88 -22.97
CA VAL A 27 15.58 20.27 -23.82
C VAL A 27 16.75 20.79 -22.97
N SER A 28 16.48 21.47 -21.85
CA SER A 28 17.52 22.00 -20.96
C SER A 28 18.26 20.88 -20.20
N VAL A 29 17.56 19.84 -19.75
CA VAL A 29 18.19 18.69 -19.05
C VAL A 29 19.07 17.87 -19.99
N THR A 30 18.65 17.68 -21.26
CA THR A 30 19.44 16.95 -22.25
C THR A 30 20.72 17.71 -22.63
N GLY A 31 20.68 19.03 -22.67
CA GLY A 31 21.85 19.88 -22.94
C GLY A 31 22.94 19.79 -21.85
N ILE A 32 22.54 19.71 -20.58
CA ILE A 32 23.48 19.59 -19.44
C ILE A 32 24.13 18.19 -19.43
N ALA A 33 23.40 17.13 -19.76
CA ALA A 33 23.95 15.78 -19.82
C ALA A 33 25.01 15.58 -20.90
N LEU A 34 24.90 16.29 -22.03
CA LEU A 34 25.90 16.23 -23.13
C LEU A 34 27.20 16.96 -22.81
N LEU A 35 27.15 18.01 -21.98
CA LEU A 35 28.35 18.76 -21.56
C LEU A 35 29.14 18.05 -20.45
N GLY A 36 28.51 17.20 -19.63
CA GLY A 36 29.17 16.36 -18.61
C GLY A 36 30.01 15.20 -19.16
N ALA A 37 29.78 14.78 -20.41
CA ALA A 37 30.47 13.64 -21.02
C ALA A 37 31.89 14.00 -21.58
N VAL A 38 32.32 15.25 -21.57
CA VAL A 38 33.60 15.70 -22.18
C VAL A 38 34.71 15.92 -21.13
N GLY A 39 34.55 15.42 -19.91
CA GLY A 39 35.68 15.22 -18.99
C GLY A 39 36.39 16.47 -18.44
N VAL A 40 35.68 17.58 -18.17
CA VAL A 40 36.26 18.83 -17.66
C VAL A 40 35.97 19.03 -16.16
N LEU A 41 36.05 17.98 -15.36
CA LEU A 41 36.01 18.12 -13.91
C LEU A 41 37.34 17.67 -13.30
N PRO A 42 37.99 18.49 -12.43
CA PRO A 42 39.25 18.10 -11.79
C PRO A 42 39.01 17.04 -10.71
N SER A 43 39.75 15.93 -10.81
CA SER A 43 39.82 14.87 -9.79
C SER A 43 40.54 15.42 -8.57
N VAL A 44 39.92 15.39 -7.40
CA VAL A 44 40.58 15.60 -6.11
C VAL A 44 41.00 14.22 -5.60
N ALA A 45 42.29 13.94 -5.73
CA ALA A 45 42.93 12.81 -5.09
C ALA A 45 43.15 13.14 -3.59
N SER A 46 42.73 12.25 -2.70
CA SER A 46 43.18 12.23 -1.31
C SER A 46 43.95 10.94 -1.07
N ASP A 47 45.20 11.14 -0.86
CA ASP A 47 46.25 10.18 -0.51
C ASP A 47 46.29 9.94 1.01
N GLY A 48 46.78 8.75 1.39
CA GLY A 48 47.41 8.48 2.68
C GLY A 48 46.50 7.77 3.71
N GLY A 49 46.77 6.60 4.20
CA GLY A 49 48.02 5.89 4.47
C GLY A 49 47.97 5.28 5.84
N ALA A 50 48.31 4.00 5.89
CA ALA A 50 49.08 3.29 6.91
C ALA A 50 48.46 2.87 8.26
N ASP A 51 48.34 1.56 8.42
CA ASP A 51 48.85 0.67 9.48
C ASP A 51 48.62 1.01 10.97
N ASN A 52 47.96 0.10 11.70
CA ASN A 52 48.65 -0.56 12.83
C ASN A 52 47.90 -1.81 13.34
N ASP A 53 48.60 -2.94 13.26
CA ASP A 53 48.47 -4.14 14.07
C ASP A 53 48.55 -3.83 15.55
N THR A 54 47.75 -4.48 16.38
CA THR A 54 48.24 -5.08 17.64
C THR A 54 47.29 -6.15 18.16
N VAL A 55 47.82 -7.35 18.19
CA VAL A 55 47.38 -8.55 18.90
C VAL A 55 47.54 -8.32 20.42
N HIS A 56 46.53 -8.68 21.23
CA HIS A 56 46.75 -9.15 22.59
C HIS A 56 45.77 -10.25 22.94
N ASP A 57 46.38 -11.42 23.02
CA ASP A 57 45.96 -12.63 23.70
C ASP A 57 46.19 -12.44 25.21
N GLU A 58 45.20 -12.77 26.05
CA GLU A 58 45.52 -13.23 27.43
C GLU A 58 44.32 -14.08 27.96
N ALA A 59 44.63 -15.32 28.19
CA ALA A 59 43.92 -16.28 28.99
C ALA A 59 43.97 -15.94 30.48
N SER A 60 42.90 -16.11 31.22
CA SER A 60 42.98 -16.29 32.67
C SER A 60 41.95 -17.31 33.17
N THR A 61 42.54 -18.38 33.59
CA THR A 61 42.08 -19.52 34.34
C THR A 61 41.58 -19.14 35.75
N GLY A 62 40.49 -19.80 36.21
CA GLY A 62 40.49 -20.14 37.63
C GLY A 62 39.25 -19.79 38.44
N ARG A 63 38.46 -20.71 38.77
CA ARG A 63 38.27 -21.34 40.09
C ARG A 63 36.83 -21.78 40.34
N SER A 64 36.74 -23.09 40.34
CA SER A 64 35.61 -23.86 40.91
C SER A 64 35.61 -23.68 42.44
N ILE A 65 34.47 -23.37 43.02
CA ILE A 65 34.18 -23.59 44.44
C ILE A 65 32.80 -24.30 44.54
N LEU A 66 32.94 -25.60 44.90
CA LEU A 66 31.86 -26.42 45.39
C LEU A 66 31.45 -25.90 46.77
N SER A 67 30.20 -25.52 46.94
CA SER A 67 29.54 -25.42 48.24
C SER A 67 28.30 -26.32 48.26
N ALA A 68 28.46 -27.41 48.97
CA ALA A 68 27.37 -28.26 49.35
C ALA A 68 26.52 -27.56 50.41
N VAL A 69 25.21 -27.38 50.12
CA VAL A 69 24.23 -27.00 51.13
C VAL A 69 23.16 -28.05 51.18
N SER A 70 22.98 -28.63 52.38
CA SER A 70 22.07 -29.66 52.78
C SER A 70 20.61 -29.28 52.54
N THR A 71 19.84 -30.20 52.00
CA THR A 71 18.41 -30.12 51.80
C THR A 71 17.67 -30.44 53.12
N PRO A 72 16.74 -29.60 53.59
CA PRO A 72 15.79 -30.04 54.63
C PRO A 72 14.61 -30.80 53.98
N PRO A 73 13.96 -31.71 54.72
CA PRO A 73 12.88 -32.54 54.17
C PRO A 73 11.63 -31.70 53.90
N SER A 74 11.13 -31.83 52.68
CA SER A 74 9.94 -31.19 52.17
C SER A 74 8.68 -31.92 52.69
N LEU A 75 7.79 -31.19 53.36
CA LEU A 75 6.42 -31.59 53.63
C LEU A 75 5.61 -31.63 52.34
N PRO A 76 4.67 -32.55 52.13
CA PRO A 76 3.83 -32.56 50.94
C PRO A 76 2.92 -31.34 50.93
N ALA A 77 3.00 -30.53 49.92
CA ALA A 77 2.08 -29.45 49.64
C ALA A 77 0.76 -30.03 49.12
N PRO A 78 -0.40 -29.43 49.45
CA PRO A 78 -1.67 -29.82 48.88
C PRO A 78 -1.67 -29.56 47.39
N GLU A 79 -2.14 -30.55 46.60
CA GLU A 79 -2.36 -30.42 45.15
C GLU A 79 -3.31 -29.25 44.89
N PRO A 80 -2.92 -28.28 44.02
CA PRO A 80 -3.86 -27.30 43.56
C PRO A 80 -4.86 -27.98 42.62
N THR A 81 -6.12 -28.01 43.05
CA THR A 81 -7.24 -28.35 42.17
C THR A 81 -7.26 -27.31 41.06
N ALA A 82 -6.86 -27.71 39.86
CA ALA A 82 -6.96 -26.84 38.68
C ALA A 82 -8.43 -26.44 38.47
N PRO A 83 -8.74 -25.14 38.29
CA PRO A 83 -10.07 -24.77 37.86
C PRO A 83 -10.32 -25.40 36.47
N GLU A 84 -11.42 -26.14 36.39
CA GLU A 84 -11.96 -26.64 35.13
C GLU A 84 -12.21 -25.44 34.23
N VAL A 85 -11.28 -25.25 33.26
CA VAL A 85 -11.45 -24.25 32.20
C VAL A 85 -12.59 -24.79 31.33
N VAL A 86 -13.80 -24.28 31.58
CA VAL A 86 -14.91 -24.42 30.65
C VAL A 86 -14.44 -23.75 29.37
N ALA A 87 -14.06 -24.57 28.37
CA ALA A 87 -13.74 -24.08 27.04
C ALA A 87 -14.96 -23.33 26.53
N ALA A 88 -14.82 -22.00 26.39
CA ALA A 88 -15.78 -21.21 25.64
C ALA A 88 -15.92 -21.85 24.25
N PRO A 89 -17.13 -21.94 23.68
CA PRO A 89 -17.31 -22.47 22.33
C PRO A 89 -16.35 -21.71 21.42
N ALA A 90 -15.52 -22.42 20.68
CA ALA A 90 -14.68 -21.82 19.65
C ALA A 90 -15.61 -21.05 18.73
N ASP A 91 -15.45 -19.74 18.65
CA ASP A 91 -16.17 -18.90 17.72
C ASP A 91 -15.96 -19.50 16.32
N GLU A 92 -17.03 -20.08 15.77
CA GLU A 92 -17.08 -20.47 14.36
C GLU A 92 -16.71 -19.21 13.57
N PRO A 93 -15.75 -19.26 12.64
CA PRO A 93 -15.33 -18.06 11.93
C PRO A 93 -16.56 -17.39 11.33
N ALA A 94 -16.84 -16.18 11.79
CA ALA A 94 -18.00 -15.42 11.35
C ALA A 94 -18.02 -15.39 9.83
N ALA A 95 -19.17 -15.70 9.21
CA ALA A 95 -19.33 -15.64 7.76
C ALA A 95 -18.89 -14.25 7.26
N PRO A 96 -18.21 -14.16 6.12
CA PRO A 96 -17.79 -12.88 5.57
C PRO A 96 -19.00 -11.96 5.39
N PRO A 97 -18.87 -10.64 5.61
CA PRO A 97 -19.97 -9.71 5.45
C PRO A 97 -20.50 -9.75 4.01
N PRO A 98 -21.82 -9.59 3.80
CA PRO A 98 -22.42 -9.60 2.48
C PRO A 98 -21.90 -8.42 1.64
N VAL A 99 -21.98 -8.55 0.32
CA VAL A 99 -21.74 -7.44 -0.62
C VAL A 99 -22.78 -6.36 -0.38
N PRO A 100 -22.42 -5.06 -0.36
CA PRO A 100 -23.38 -3.96 -0.29
C PRO A 100 -24.46 -4.04 -1.38
N ALA A 101 -25.72 -3.78 -1.04
CA ALA A 101 -26.87 -4.01 -1.93
C ALA A 101 -26.85 -3.15 -3.20
N ASP A 102 -26.32 -1.93 -3.13
CA ASP A 102 -26.34 -0.95 -4.23
C ASP A 102 -24.99 -0.88 -4.96
N SER A 103 -24.28 -2.00 -5.09
CA SER A 103 -22.93 -2.08 -5.62
C SER A 103 -22.81 -2.73 -7.01
N GLY A 104 -23.80 -2.49 -7.91
CA GLY A 104 -23.78 -2.99 -9.28
C GLY A 104 -24.14 -4.47 -9.42
N GLU A 105 -23.93 -5.03 -10.61
CA GLU A 105 -24.22 -6.43 -10.97
C GLU A 105 -23.08 -6.99 -11.82
N GLY A 106 -22.90 -8.32 -11.83
CA GLY A 106 -21.90 -9.01 -12.62
C GLY A 106 -20.49 -8.92 -12.02
N LYS A 107 -19.49 -9.19 -12.85
CA LYS A 107 -18.09 -9.20 -12.42
C LYS A 107 -17.59 -7.80 -12.11
N ARG A 108 -17.24 -7.54 -10.86
CA ARG A 108 -16.82 -6.22 -10.39
C ARG A 108 -15.96 -6.28 -9.13
N VAL A 109 -15.29 -5.18 -8.86
CA VAL A 109 -14.65 -4.88 -7.56
C VAL A 109 -15.55 -3.91 -6.82
N VAL A 110 -15.97 -4.25 -5.62
CA VAL A 110 -16.75 -3.34 -4.75
C VAL A 110 -15.85 -2.82 -3.65
N PHE A 111 -15.81 -1.50 -3.47
CA PHE A 111 -15.10 -0.85 -2.37
C PHE A 111 -16.08 -0.05 -1.52
N ASP A 112 -16.30 -0.49 -0.30
CA ASP A 112 -17.05 0.24 0.71
C ASP A 112 -16.10 1.13 1.52
N GLN A 113 -16.29 2.45 1.37
CA GLN A 113 -15.48 3.46 2.04
C GLN A 113 -15.75 3.54 3.53
N SER A 114 -16.98 3.24 3.95
CA SER A 114 -17.38 3.29 5.36
C SER A 114 -16.83 2.10 6.15
N ASP A 115 -16.88 0.90 5.57
CA ASP A 115 -16.39 -0.34 6.16
C ASP A 115 -14.91 -0.60 5.89
N GLN A 116 -14.28 0.24 5.06
CA GLN A 116 -12.88 0.05 4.61
C GLN A 116 -12.63 -1.37 4.13
N ARG A 117 -13.48 -1.84 3.21
CA ARG A 117 -13.52 -3.22 2.75
C ARG A 117 -13.70 -3.32 1.25
N VAL A 118 -13.11 -4.37 0.69
CA VAL A 118 -13.22 -4.74 -0.72
C VAL A 118 -13.88 -6.11 -0.85
N TRP A 119 -14.72 -6.28 -1.88
CA TRP A 119 -15.22 -7.54 -2.37
C TRP A 119 -14.83 -7.70 -3.84
N LEU A 120 -14.36 -8.89 -4.21
CA LEU A 120 -14.18 -9.33 -5.58
C LEU A 120 -15.38 -10.22 -5.92
N VAL A 121 -16.28 -9.73 -6.76
CA VAL A 121 -17.52 -10.41 -7.13
C VAL A 121 -17.38 -10.93 -8.56
N ASP A 122 -17.62 -12.23 -8.77
CA ASP A 122 -17.53 -12.86 -10.08
C ASP A 122 -18.81 -12.65 -10.94
N GLU A 123 -18.80 -13.20 -12.16
CA GLU A 123 -19.91 -13.08 -13.11
C GLU A 123 -21.22 -13.78 -12.63
N ASP A 124 -21.09 -14.72 -11.69
CA ASP A 124 -22.21 -15.47 -11.08
C ASP A 124 -22.69 -14.85 -9.76
N GLU A 125 -22.32 -13.60 -9.47
CA GLU A 125 -22.63 -12.88 -8.21
C GLU A 125 -22.02 -13.53 -6.95
N LYS A 126 -21.00 -14.37 -7.11
CA LYS A 126 -20.31 -14.98 -5.97
C LYS A 126 -19.13 -14.13 -5.52
N VAL A 127 -19.00 -13.99 -4.21
CA VAL A 127 -17.82 -13.36 -3.60
C VAL A 127 -16.64 -14.32 -3.71
N ALA A 128 -15.73 -14.04 -4.64
CA ALA A 128 -14.48 -14.78 -4.77
C ALA A 128 -13.51 -14.45 -3.62
N ARG A 129 -13.53 -13.20 -3.12
CA ARG A 129 -12.70 -12.75 -2.01
C ARG A 129 -13.27 -11.48 -1.37
N THR A 130 -13.11 -11.33 -0.05
CA THR A 130 -13.36 -10.06 0.66
C THR A 130 -12.32 -9.87 1.75
N TYR A 131 -11.89 -8.60 1.95
CA TYR A 131 -10.82 -8.26 2.88
C TYR A 131 -10.87 -6.79 3.27
N ARG A 132 -10.20 -6.42 4.37
CA ARG A 132 -10.05 -5.05 4.83
C ARG A 132 -8.95 -4.33 4.08
N VAL A 133 -9.15 -3.03 3.86
CA VAL A 133 -8.24 -2.14 3.14
C VAL A 133 -8.04 -0.83 3.93
N SER A 134 -7.19 0.05 3.44
CA SER A 134 -7.07 1.43 3.93
C SER A 134 -7.20 2.41 2.79
N GLY A 135 -8.36 3.03 2.68
CA GLY A 135 -8.67 4.11 1.75
C GLY A 135 -8.23 5.47 2.28
N SER A 136 -8.76 6.52 1.66
CA SER A 136 -8.41 7.92 1.95
C SER A 136 -8.89 8.40 3.32
N LEU A 137 -8.06 9.26 3.94
CA LEU A 137 -8.46 10.09 5.09
C LEU A 137 -9.33 11.27 4.68
N TYR A 138 -9.37 11.58 3.37
CA TYR A 138 -10.03 12.75 2.80
C TYR A 138 -11.23 12.34 1.98
N ASP A 139 -12.20 13.24 1.86
CA ASP A 139 -13.36 13.11 0.97
C ASP A 139 -12.96 13.52 -0.46
N ASN A 140 -12.21 12.64 -1.14
CA ASN A 140 -11.64 12.87 -2.47
C ASN A 140 -11.88 11.73 -3.46
N LEU A 141 -12.80 10.84 -3.13
CA LEU A 141 -13.29 9.76 -3.99
C LEU A 141 -14.80 9.66 -3.84
N ASP A 142 -15.53 10.12 -4.83
CA ASP A 142 -17.01 10.07 -4.82
C ASP A 142 -17.50 8.61 -4.95
N PRO A 143 -18.62 8.24 -4.28
CA PRO A 143 -19.34 7.01 -4.59
C PRO A 143 -19.78 6.99 -6.06
N GLY A 144 -19.72 5.81 -6.68
CA GLY A 144 -20.10 5.66 -8.09
C GLY A 144 -19.46 4.46 -8.75
N THR A 145 -19.80 4.28 -10.03
CA THR A 145 -19.27 3.20 -10.86
C THR A 145 -18.13 3.72 -11.75
N TYR A 146 -17.01 3.05 -11.68
CA TYR A 146 -15.77 3.35 -12.39
C TYR A 146 -15.30 2.14 -13.20
N SER A 147 -14.20 2.28 -13.92
CA SER A 147 -13.59 1.19 -14.68
C SER A 147 -12.07 1.22 -14.56
N VAL A 148 -11.46 0.07 -14.40
CA VAL A 148 -9.99 -0.05 -14.44
C VAL A 148 -9.46 0.46 -15.78
N TYR A 149 -8.72 1.57 -15.76
CA TYR A 149 -8.16 2.16 -16.98
C TYR A 149 -6.66 1.95 -17.16
N SER A 150 -5.94 1.62 -16.10
CA SER A 150 -4.48 1.46 -16.14
C SER A 150 -3.99 0.55 -15.02
N ARG A 151 -2.89 -0.17 -15.29
CA ARG A 151 -2.25 -1.08 -14.33
C ARG A 151 -0.75 -0.97 -14.39
N SER A 152 -0.06 -1.09 -13.24
CA SER A 152 1.39 -1.16 -13.15
C SER A 152 1.78 -2.16 -12.09
N GLU A 153 2.65 -3.11 -12.44
CA GLU A 153 3.16 -4.09 -11.47
C GLU A 153 4.00 -3.42 -10.38
N GLN A 154 4.74 -2.36 -10.76
CA GLN A 154 5.47 -1.48 -9.85
C GLN A 154 5.09 -0.04 -10.11
N ALA A 155 4.99 0.75 -9.04
CA ALA A 155 4.71 2.17 -9.09
C ALA A 155 5.41 2.91 -7.95
N TYR A 156 5.52 4.23 -8.12
CA TYR A 156 6.06 5.15 -7.12
C TYR A 156 4.92 6.06 -6.67
N GLY A 157 4.86 6.31 -5.38
CA GLY A 157 3.95 7.29 -4.82
C GLY A 157 4.33 8.70 -5.23
N ILE A 158 3.35 9.61 -5.21
CA ILE A 158 3.61 11.04 -5.34
C ILE A 158 4.18 11.58 -4.02
N ASP A 159 4.98 12.66 -4.08
CA ASP A 159 5.54 13.33 -2.91
C ASP A 159 6.32 12.36 -1.99
N ASP A 160 7.14 11.49 -2.58
CA ASP A 160 7.97 10.51 -1.89
C ASP A 160 7.20 9.57 -0.94
N SER A 161 5.92 9.28 -1.25
CA SER A 161 5.08 8.38 -0.44
C SER A 161 5.43 6.89 -0.59
N GLY A 162 6.63 6.59 -1.07
CA GLY A 162 7.21 5.26 -1.16
C GLY A 162 6.92 4.52 -2.48
N THR A 163 7.36 3.28 -2.55
CA THR A 163 7.16 2.36 -3.68
C THR A 163 6.02 1.39 -3.37
N MET A 164 5.23 1.03 -4.39
CA MET A 164 4.12 0.11 -4.26
C MET A 164 4.08 -0.86 -5.44
N GLN A 165 3.37 -1.96 -5.29
CA GLN A 165 3.18 -2.96 -6.33
C GLN A 165 1.70 -3.25 -6.57
N TYR A 166 1.42 -3.87 -7.74
CA TYR A 166 0.08 -4.29 -8.16
C TYR A 166 -0.91 -3.13 -8.20
N PHE A 167 -0.48 -1.97 -8.74
CA PHE A 167 -1.32 -0.78 -8.79
C PHE A 167 -2.36 -0.90 -9.92
N VAL A 168 -3.63 -1.00 -9.54
CA VAL A 168 -4.81 -1.07 -10.41
C VAL A 168 -5.59 0.24 -10.27
N ARG A 169 -5.51 1.11 -11.29
CA ARG A 169 -6.08 2.46 -11.28
C ARG A 169 -7.45 2.47 -11.92
N PHE A 170 -8.42 3.13 -11.29
CA PHE A 170 -9.79 3.22 -11.79
C PHE A 170 -10.33 4.66 -11.89
N THR A 171 -9.74 5.64 -11.20
CA THR A 171 -10.11 7.06 -11.30
C THR A 171 -8.94 7.99 -10.99
N GLU A 172 -9.19 9.28 -10.99
CA GLU A 172 -8.27 10.34 -10.60
C GLU A 172 -8.96 11.23 -9.55
N GLY A 173 -8.22 11.64 -8.53
CA GLY A 173 -8.69 12.63 -7.55
C GLY A 173 -8.68 14.05 -8.09
N ASP A 174 -9.16 15.00 -7.29
CA ASP A 174 -9.36 16.41 -7.65
C ASP A 174 -8.10 17.10 -8.19
N ALA A 175 -6.92 16.70 -7.74
CA ALA A 175 -5.64 17.21 -8.21
C ALA A 175 -5.09 16.47 -9.45
N GLY A 176 -5.84 15.53 -10.03
CA GLY A 176 -5.43 14.72 -11.18
C GLY A 176 -4.45 13.60 -10.83
N ALA A 177 -4.25 13.31 -9.56
CA ALA A 177 -3.49 12.15 -9.12
C ALA A 177 -4.34 10.88 -9.28
N ALA A 178 -3.72 9.81 -9.82
CA ALA A 178 -4.42 8.55 -9.97
C ALA A 178 -4.83 7.94 -8.63
N ILE A 179 -6.07 7.47 -8.56
CA ILE A 179 -6.61 6.67 -7.44
C ILE A 179 -6.77 5.22 -7.92
N GLY A 180 -6.39 4.28 -7.09
CA GLY A 180 -6.48 2.86 -7.37
C GLY A 180 -6.09 2.00 -6.18
N PHE A 181 -6.15 0.69 -6.37
CA PHE A 181 -5.78 -0.33 -5.41
C PHE A 181 -4.30 -0.71 -5.58
N HIS A 182 -3.58 -0.88 -4.49
CA HIS A 182 -2.20 -1.36 -4.49
C HIS A 182 -1.83 -1.96 -3.12
N ASP A 183 -0.70 -2.63 -3.01
CA ASP A 183 -0.21 -3.11 -1.71
C ASP A 183 0.20 -1.95 -0.78
N ILE A 184 0.47 -2.25 0.48
CA ILE A 184 1.00 -1.26 1.43
C ILE A 184 2.34 -0.75 0.90
N PRO A 185 2.50 0.57 0.69
CA PRO A 185 3.75 1.13 0.19
C PRO A 185 4.92 0.92 1.16
N VAL A 186 6.11 0.88 0.59
CA VAL A 186 7.37 0.82 1.33
C VAL A 186 8.14 2.11 1.07
N ASP A 187 8.51 2.82 2.13
CA ASP A 187 9.32 4.02 2.12
C ASP A 187 10.57 3.80 2.99
N ASP A 188 11.74 4.16 2.48
CA ASP A 188 13.04 3.92 3.13
C ASP A 188 13.25 2.48 3.66
N GLY A 189 12.65 1.49 2.97
CA GLY A 189 12.73 0.07 3.33
C GLY A 189 11.71 -0.40 4.36
N GLU A 190 10.87 0.49 4.90
CA GLU A 190 9.86 0.18 5.90
C GLU A 190 8.44 0.35 5.34
N PRO A 191 7.47 -0.53 5.67
CA PRO A 191 6.09 -0.34 5.31
C PRO A 191 5.50 0.91 5.96
N VAL A 192 4.79 1.76 5.20
CA VAL A 192 4.17 2.99 5.72
C VAL A 192 2.98 2.74 6.65
N GLN A 193 2.50 1.50 6.73
CA GLN A 193 1.52 1.02 7.71
C GLN A 193 1.65 -0.49 7.88
N THR A 194 1.11 -1.02 8.98
CA THR A 194 1.05 -2.47 9.23
C THR A 194 -0.24 -3.08 8.65
N VAL A 195 -0.23 -4.39 8.39
CA VAL A 195 -1.44 -5.14 7.97
C VAL A 195 -2.54 -5.07 9.03
N ALA A 196 -2.19 -5.03 10.32
CA ALA A 196 -3.16 -4.90 11.41
C ALA A 196 -3.96 -3.59 11.41
N GLN A 197 -3.46 -2.55 10.74
CA GLN A 197 -4.13 -1.26 10.58
C GLN A 197 -5.12 -1.22 9.41
N LEU A 198 -5.18 -2.27 8.58
CA LEU A 198 -6.20 -2.38 7.54
C LEU A 198 -7.60 -2.43 8.17
N GLY A 199 -8.54 -1.73 7.56
CA GLY A 199 -9.86 -1.43 8.12
C GLY A 199 -9.97 -0.02 8.69
N THR A 200 -8.88 0.77 8.60
CA THR A 200 -8.84 2.18 9.01
C THR A 200 -8.35 3.02 7.83
N PRO A 201 -8.99 4.15 7.50
CA PRO A 201 -8.51 5.05 6.45
C PRO A 201 -7.17 5.66 6.87
N LEU A 202 -6.13 5.54 6.03
CA LEU A 202 -4.77 6.00 6.30
C LEU A 202 -4.04 6.55 5.06
N SER A 203 -4.68 6.56 3.89
CA SER A 203 -4.08 7.04 2.65
C SER A 203 -4.47 8.48 2.32
N HIS A 204 -3.92 9.02 1.23
CA HIS A 204 -4.28 10.33 0.69
C HIS A 204 -5.25 10.22 -0.53
N GLY A 205 -5.66 8.99 -0.90
CA GLY A 205 -6.58 8.77 -2.04
C GLY A 205 -6.65 7.30 -2.45
N CYS A 206 -5.50 6.64 -2.61
CA CYS A 206 -5.43 5.24 -3.02
C CYS A 206 -5.92 4.27 -1.94
N ILE A 207 -6.24 3.06 -2.34
CA ILE A 207 -6.73 2.00 -1.48
C ILE A 207 -5.59 0.98 -1.25
N ARG A 208 -5.03 0.99 -0.02
CA ARG A 208 -3.93 0.12 0.40
C ARG A 208 -4.45 -1.23 0.84
N GLN A 209 -3.78 -2.30 0.42
CA GLN A 209 -4.16 -3.69 0.67
C GLN A 209 -2.99 -4.47 1.28
N ASP A 210 -3.30 -5.58 1.95
CA ASP A 210 -2.29 -6.62 2.15
C ASP A 210 -1.76 -7.09 0.79
N ARG A 211 -0.49 -7.49 0.75
CA ARG A 211 0.16 -7.90 -0.49
C ARG A 211 -0.53 -9.06 -1.21
N GLN A 212 -1.04 -10.03 -0.46
CA GLN A 212 -1.72 -11.18 -1.05
C GLN A 212 -3.09 -10.79 -1.62
N ASP A 213 -3.77 -9.81 -1.01
CA ASP A 213 -5.02 -9.24 -1.51
C ASP A 213 -4.78 -8.40 -2.76
N ALA A 214 -3.69 -7.64 -2.80
CA ALA A 214 -3.29 -6.86 -3.96
C ALA A 214 -2.97 -7.76 -5.18
N ILE A 215 -2.30 -8.90 -4.97
CA ILE A 215 -2.06 -9.90 -6.01
C ILE A 215 -3.38 -10.49 -6.51
N ALA A 216 -4.28 -10.88 -5.59
CA ALA A 216 -5.57 -11.44 -5.96
C ALA A 216 -6.43 -10.45 -6.77
N LEU A 217 -6.46 -9.17 -6.37
CA LEU A 217 -7.15 -8.13 -7.12
C LEU A 217 -6.48 -7.89 -8.49
N TRP A 218 -5.16 -7.89 -8.54
CA TRP A 218 -4.42 -7.77 -9.80
C TRP A 218 -4.79 -8.86 -10.80
N GLU A 219 -4.91 -10.11 -10.37
CA GLU A 219 -5.31 -11.24 -11.20
C GLU A 219 -6.79 -11.14 -11.60
N PHE A 220 -7.64 -10.69 -10.69
CA PHE A 220 -9.10 -10.60 -10.86
C PHE A 220 -9.52 -9.46 -11.79
N ALA A 221 -8.85 -8.29 -11.72
CA ALA A 221 -9.29 -7.03 -12.32
C ALA A 221 -8.38 -6.56 -13.49
N PRO A 222 -8.50 -7.13 -14.71
CA PRO A 222 -7.87 -6.58 -15.90
C PRO A 222 -8.44 -5.19 -16.25
N ILE A 223 -7.80 -4.50 -17.22
CA ILE A 223 -8.33 -3.23 -17.77
C ILE A 223 -9.76 -3.46 -18.28
N GLY A 224 -10.66 -2.54 -17.94
CA GLY A 224 -12.09 -2.61 -18.26
C GLY A 224 -12.93 -3.25 -17.15
N THR A 225 -12.34 -3.82 -16.11
CA THR A 225 -13.11 -4.33 -14.96
C THR A 225 -13.84 -3.19 -14.26
N GLU A 226 -15.10 -3.38 -13.95
CA GLU A 226 -15.94 -2.45 -13.20
C GLU A 226 -15.49 -2.35 -11.74
N VAL A 227 -15.55 -1.13 -11.20
CA VAL A 227 -15.23 -0.82 -9.80
C VAL A 227 -16.38 0.04 -9.26
N ASP A 228 -17.12 -0.50 -8.30
CA ASP A 228 -18.18 0.21 -7.59
C ASP A 228 -17.68 0.69 -6.24
N VAL A 229 -17.76 2.00 -6.03
CA VAL A 229 -17.42 2.69 -4.78
C VAL A 229 -18.72 3.07 -4.08
N VAL A 230 -18.92 2.62 -2.86
CA VAL A 230 -20.09 2.86 -2.03
C VAL A 230 -19.73 3.41 -0.66
#